data_405aca8d1d9ceb8ce506b585a632b5bf
#
_entry.id   405aca8d1d9ceb8ce506b585a632b5bf
#
_cell.length_a   1.000
_cell.length_b   1.000
_cell.length_c   1.000
_cell.angle_alpha   90.00
_cell.angle_beta   90.00
_cell.angle_gamma   90.00
#
_symmetry.space_group_name_H-M   'P 1'
#
loop_
_entity.id
_entity.type
_entity.pdbx_description
1 polymer ?
#
loop_
_entity_poly.entity_id
_entity_poly.type
_entity_poly.pdbx_seq_one_letter_code
_entity_poly.pdbx_strand_id
1 'polypeptide(L)'
;MLRTSIYYEREAKGGFVMSLIEIGRQFDDAALALLRSCIGRELVAYEGYCLDGESDHIYKTARLVFDGFAVDLVNEHETLALGPDFVEEEVAILRAESAKGELWTPLGKHVTRVECGFQVADVLVVVDTALLSKGSRRLIDFKWVQAVIIESEDGGLLAFDRDIWSDEYLAVNRGESVSTTTRDFRADWVAEPPYGYAFGRNILRLTNPAV
;
A
#
# COMPACT_ATOMS: atom_id res chain seq x y z
N MET A 1 -13.67 -2.72 -7.12
CA MET A 1 -14.16 -3.93 -7.83
C MET A 1 -12.93 -4.67 -8.35
N LEU A 2 -12.57 -5.75 -7.67
CA LEU A 2 -11.34 -6.51 -7.92
C LEU A 2 -11.48 -7.30 -9.22
N ARG A 3 -10.62 -7.09 -10.19
CA ARG A 3 -10.50 -7.96 -11.37
C ARG A 3 -9.32 -8.90 -11.16
N THR A 4 -9.59 -10.08 -10.61
CA THR A 4 -8.68 -11.23 -10.75
C THR A 4 -9.10 -11.93 -12.04
N SER A 5 -8.36 -11.72 -13.12
CA SER A 5 -8.60 -12.43 -14.38
C SER A 5 -7.66 -13.63 -14.44
N ILE A 6 -8.19 -14.81 -14.12
CA ILE A 6 -7.47 -16.08 -14.30
C ILE A 6 -7.86 -16.60 -15.69
N TYR A 7 -6.92 -16.63 -16.62
CA TYR A 7 -7.12 -17.26 -17.94
C TYR A 7 -6.37 -18.58 -18.00
N TYR A 8 -7.10 -19.66 -18.27
CA TYR A 8 -6.52 -20.96 -18.58
C TYR A 8 -6.63 -21.20 -20.10
N GLU A 9 -5.50 -21.28 -20.79
CA GLU A 9 -5.46 -21.85 -22.12
C GLU A 9 -5.09 -23.33 -22.08
N ARG A 10 -5.89 -24.17 -22.72
CA ARG A 10 -5.69 -25.61 -22.81
C ARG A 10 -5.01 -25.94 -24.13
N GLU A 11 -3.74 -26.35 -24.09
CA GLU A 11 -3.08 -26.89 -25.27
C GLU A 11 -3.63 -28.27 -25.65
N ALA A 12 -3.79 -28.51 -26.95
CA ALA A 12 -4.39 -29.71 -27.53
C ALA A 12 -3.58 -31.02 -27.35
N LYS A 13 -2.52 -31.04 -26.53
CA LYS A 13 -1.67 -32.19 -26.23
C LYS A 13 -1.40 -32.40 -24.73
N GLY A 14 -2.39 -32.17 -23.88
CA GLY A 14 -2.34 -32.67 -22.50
C GLY A 14 -1.38 -31.92 -21.54
N GLY A 15 -0.76 -30.83 -21.93
CA GLY A 15 0.00 -29.95 -21.05
C GLY A 15 -0.86 -28.78 -20.57
N PHE A 16 -0.87 -28.49 -19.27
CA PHE A 16 -1.43 -27.25 -18.75
C PHE A 16 -0.46 -26.11 -19.09
N VAL A 17 -0.87 -25.19 -19.93
CA VAL A 17 -0.18 -23.90 -20.07
C VAL A 17 -0.72 -22.99 -18.98
N MET A 18 0.07 -22.73 -17.95
CA MET A 18 -0.24 -21.65 -17.01
C MET A 18 -0.11 -20.32 -17.74
N SER A 19 -1.22 -19.61 -17.89
CA SER A 19 -1.21 -18.22 -18.30
C SER A 19 -0.62 -17.33 -17.22
N LEU A 20 -0.15 -16.13 -17.59
CA LEU A 20 0.28 -15.10 -16.64
C LEU A 20 -0.87 -14.77 -15.69
N ILE A 21 -0.61 -14.84 -14.39
CA ILE A 21 -1.55 -14.40 -13.36
C ILE A 21 -1.24 -12.93 -13.06
N GLU A 22 -2.20 -12.04 -13.32
CA GLU A 22 -2.09 -10.62 -12.98
C GLU A 22 -2.89 -10.33 -11.72
N ILE A 23 -2.22 -9.80 -10.69
CA ILE A 23 -2.84 -9.44 -9.42
C ILE A 23 -2.61 -7.94 -9.20
N GLY A 24 -3.69 -7.15 -9.32
CA GLY A 24 -3.67 -5.72 -9.06
C GLY A 24 -4.31 -5.40 -7.71
N ARG A 25 -3.55 -4.77 -6.83
CA ARG A 25 -4.01 -4.23 -5.54
C ARG A 25 -3.62 -2.76 -5.44
N GLN A 26 -3.95 -2.02 -6.48
CA GLN A 26 -3.77 -0.58 -6.57
C GLN A 26 -5.04 0.13 -6.10
N PHE A 27 -4.92 1.40 -5.76
CA PHE A 27 -6.08 2.25 -5.48
C PHE A 27 -6.95 2.39 -6.73
N ASP A 28 -8.25 2.33 -6.54
CA ASP A 28 -9.23 2.68 -7.55
C ASP A 28 -9.39 4.21 -7.70
N ASP A 29 -10.17 4.63 -8.69
CA ASP A 29 -10.41 6.06 -8.95
C ASP A 29 -11.05 6.79 -7.75
N ALA A 30 -11.87 6.10 -6.95
CA ALA A 30 -12.52 6.69 -5.78
C ALA A 30 -11.51 6.95 -4.66
N ALA A 31 -10.60 5.99 -4.38
CA ALA A 31 -9.52 6.16 -3.42
C ALA A 31 -8.54 7.25 -3.86
N LEU A 32 -8.18 7.30 -5.15
CA LEU A 32 -7.33 8.36 -5.69
C LEU A 32 -8.00 9.74 -5.63
N ALA A 33 -9.30 9.84 -5.90
CA ALA A 33 -10.05 11.08 -5.79
C ALA A 33 -10.14 11.56 -4.32
N LEU A 34 -10.34 10.62 -3.38
CA LEU A 34 -10.33 10.92 -1.95
C LEU A 34 -8.97 11.48 -1.51
N LEU A 35 -7.87 10.84 -1.90
CA LEU A 35 -6.52 11.31 -1.57
C LEU A 35 -6.20 12.66 -2.22
N ARG A 36 -6.65 12.91 -3.47
CA ARG A 36 -6.53 14.23 -4.10
C ARG A 36 -7.26 15.32 -3.32
N SER A 37 -8.38 15.01 -2.67
CA SER A 37 -9.13 16.00 -1.88
C SER A 37 -8.38 16.49 -0.64
N CYS A 38 -7.30 15.82 -0.24
CA CYS A 38 -6.41 16.24 0.84
C CYS A 38 -5.47 17.38 0.42
N ILE A 39 -5.19 17.53 -0.88
CA ILE A 39 -4.25 18.57 -1.39
C ILE A 39 -4.82 19.96 -1.16
N GLY A 40 -3.98 20.87 -0.64
CA GLY A 40 -4.38 22.21 -0.24
C GLY A 40 -5.14 22.28 1.10
N ARG A 41 -5.23 21.16 1.84
CA ARG A 41 -5.80 21.12 3.18
C ARG A 41 -4.71 21.07 4.24
N GLU A 42 -5.03 21.51 5.44
CA GLU A 42 -4.17 21.30 6.59
C GLU A 42 -4.34 19.88 7.12
N LEU A 43 -3.24 19.11 7.15
CA LEU A 43 -3.17 17.87 7.92
C LEU A 43 -2.98 18.24 9.39
N VAL A 44 -4.06 18.18 10.16
CA VAL A 44 -4.07 18.55 11.59
C VAL A 44 -3.31 17.49 12.41
N ALA A 45 -3.63 16.22 12.19
CA ALA A 45 -3.04 15.11 12.93
C ALA A 45 -3.15 13.81 12.15
N TYR A 46 -2.44 12.78 12.60
CA TYR A 46 -2.81 11.40 12.32
C TYR A 46 -3.10 10.65 13.62
N GLU A 47 -3.94 9.62 13.50
CA GLU A 47 -4.40 8.81 14.62
C GLU A 47 -4.31 7.32 14.29
N GLY A 48 -4.04 6.49 15.29
CA GLY A 48 -4.06 5.04 15.14
C GLY A 48 -3.73 4.31 16.43
N TYR A 49 -3.91 3.01 16.46
CA TYR A 49 -3.43 2.19 17.55
C TYR A 49 -1.95 1.85 17.33
N CYS A 50 -1.08 2.35 18.21
CA CYS A 50 0.34 2.07 18.20
C CYS A 50 0.69 0.98 19.20
N LEU A 51 1.48 -0.01 18.78
CA LEU A 51 2.03 -1.02 19.68
C LEU A 51 3.08 -0.38 20.60
N ASP A 52 3.03 -0.78 21.86
CA ASP A 52 4.05 -0.44 22.87
C ASP A 52 4.34 1.06 23.05
N GLY A 53 3.42 1.94 22.56
CA GLY A 53 3.54 3.38 22.68
C GLY A 53 4.51 4.04 21.70
N GLU A 54 5.04 3.29 20.74
CA GLU A 54 5.84 3.82 19.63
C GLU A 54 4.90 4.43 18.59
N SER A 55 5.00 5.75 18.36
CA SER A 55 4.10 6.48 17.44
C SER A 55 4.42 6.28 15.97
N ASP A 56 5.43 5.50 15.64
CA ASP A 56 5.92 5.24 14.28
C ASP A 56 5.43 3.92 13.67
N HIS A 57 4.70 3.08 14.45
CA HIS A 57 4.09 1.85 13.95
C HIS A 57 2.61 1.79 14.33
N ILE A 58 1.74 1.97 13.33
CA ILE A 58 0.29 1.94 13.51
C ILE A 58 -0.26 0.59 13.05
N TYR A 59 -1.07 -0.05 13.90
CA TYR A 59 -1.71 -1.32 13.57
C TYR A 59 -3.00 -1.11 12.78
N LYS A 60 -3.12 -1.77 11.66
CA LYS A 60 -4.25 -1.83 10.72
C LYS A 60 -4.65 -0.49 10.09
N THR A 61 -4.95 0.53 10.89
CA THR A 61 -5.58 1.75 10.35
C THR A 61 -4.91 3.00 10.88
N ALA A 62 -4.40 3.81 9.97
CA ALA A 62 -3.96 5.17 10.21
C ALA A 62 -5.03 6.14 9.71
N ARG A 63 -5.59 6.96 10.60
CA ARG A 63 -6.54 8.02 10.26
C ARG A 63 -5.82 9.34 10.07
N LEU A 64 -5.89 9.90 8.88
CA LEU A 64 -5.43 11.25 8.57
C LEU A 64 -6.56 12.23 8.85
N VAL A 65 -6.35 13.16 9.77
CA VAL A 65 -7.35 14.12 10.24
C VAL A 65 -7.11 15.48 9.59
N PHE A 66 -8.08 15.95 8.84
CA PHE A 66 -8.12 17.27 8.21
C PHE A 66 -9.24 18.12 8.81
N ASP A 67 -9.27 19.42 8.52
CA ASP A 67 -10.40 20.24 8.91
C ASP A 67 -11.68 19.82 8.14
N GLY A 68 -12.67 19.33 8.90
CA GLY A 68 -13.98 18.93 8.41
C GLY A 68 -14.09 17.54 7.80
N PHE A 69 -13.00 16.77 7.62
CA PHE A 69 -13.06 15.38 7.17
C PHE A 69 -11.84 14.58 7.62
N ALA A 70 -11.89 13.26 7.43
CA ALA A 70 -10.77 12.39 7.69
C ALA A 70 -10.71 11.25 6.65
N VAL A 71 -9.49 10.73 6.44
CA VAL A 71 -9.19 9.61 5.53
C VAL A 71 -8.55 8.49 6.33
N ASP A 72 -9.09 7.28 6.22
CA ASP A 72 -8.50 6.09 6.80
C ASP A 72 -7.61 5.39 5.77
N LEU A 73 -6.34 5.18 6.11
CA LEU A 73 -5.43 4.28 5.43
C LEU A 73 -5.52 2.93 6.14
N VAL A 74 -6.11 1.95 5.48
CA VAL A 74 -6.41 0.64 6.07
C VAL A 74 -5.47 -0.39 5.47
N ASN A 75 -4.68 -1.07 6.30
CA ASN A 75 -3.76 -2.14 5.93
C ASN A 75 -4.23 -3.45 6.55
N GLU A 76 -4.96 -4.26 5.80
CA GLU A 76 -5.59 -5.49 6.27
C GLU A 76 -5.22 -6.69 5.40
N HIS A 77 -5.23 -7.87 6.02
CA HIS A 77 -4.96 -9.11 5.33
C HIS A 77 -6.01 -9.43 4.27
N GLU A 78 -5.51 -9.91 3.14
CA GLU A 78 -6.27 -10.53 2.06
C GLU A 78 -5.57 -11.83 1.67
N THR A 79 -6.33 -12.91 1.48
CA THR A 79 -5.80 -14.18 0.99
C THR A 79 -5.64 -14.12 -0.53
N LEU A 80 -4.43 -14.29 -1.02
CA LEU A 80 -4.09 -14.27 -2.44
C LEU A 80 -3.43 -15.57 -2.88
N ALA A 81 -3.77 -16.06 -4.08
CA ALA A 81 -3.10 -17.18 -4.71
C ALA A 81 -1.85 -16.67 -5.46
N LEU A 82 -0.69 -16.71 -4.83
CA LEU A 82 0.56 -16.13 -5.32
C LEU A 82 1.58 -17.14 -5.86
N GLY A 83 1.36 -18.41 -5.68
CA GLY A 83 2.31 -19.44 -6.09
C GLY A 83 2.03 -20.04 -7.47
N PRO A 84 3.05 -20.62 -8.14
CA PRO A 84 2.86 -21.40 -9.36
C PRO A 84 1.98 -22.63 -9.15
N ASP A 85 1.86 -23.10 -7.90
CA ASP A 85 1.03 -24.20 -7.47
C ASP A 85 -0.25 -23.72 -6.74
N PHE A 86 -0.63 -22.44 -6.89
CA PHE A 86 -1.78 -21.80 -6.25
C PHE A 86 -1.76 -21.87 -4.71
N VAL A 87 -0.59 -21.75 -4.12
CA VAL A 87 -0.47 -21.60 -2.67
C VAL A 87 -1.12 -20.28 -2.28
N GLU A 88 -2.11 -20.38 -1.41
CA GLU A 88 -2.76 -19.22 -0.82
C GLU A 88 -1.85 -18.61 0.23
N GLU A 89 -1.64 -17.30 0.14
CA GLU A 89 -0.86 -16.52 1.11
C GLU A 89 -1.70 -15.37 1.66
N GLU A 90 -1.57 -15.11 2.94
CA GLU A 90 -2.12 -13.93 3.57
C GLU A 90 -1.17 -12.76 3.35
N VAL A 91 -1.70 -11.70 2.77
CA VAL A 91 -0.95 -10.51 2.39
C VAL A 91 -1.68 -9.29 2.89
N ALA A 92 -0.99 -8.40 3.57
CA ALA A 92 -1.59 -7.12 3.94
C ALA A 92 -1.72 -6.21 2.73
N ILE A 93 -2.90 -5.64 2.52
CA ILE A 93 -3.23 -4.77 1.39
C ILE A 93 -3.65 -3.39 1.90
N LEU A 94 -2.96 -2.35 1.42
CA LEU A 94 -3.27 -0.97 1.76
C LEU A 94 -4.44 -0.45 0.93
N ARG A 95 -5.42 0.16 1.62
CA ARG A 95 -6.59 0.84 1.05
C ARG A 95 -6.69 2.25 1.58
N ALA A 96 -7.37 3.13 0.85
CA ALA A 96 -7.72 4.48 1.31
C ALA A 96 -9.24 4.63 1.26
N GLU A 97 -9.83 5.01 2.37
CA GLU A 97 -11.29 5.10 2.55
C GLU A 97 -11.67 6.39 3.30
N SER A 98 -12.89 6.89 3.08
CA SER A 98 -13.43 7.94 3.95
C SER A 98 -13.57 7.40 5.36
N ALA A 99 -13.08 8.14 6.34
CA ALA A 99 -13.12 7.71 7.74
C ALA A 99 -14.55 7.46 8.22
N LYS A 100 -14.76 6.35 8.90
CA LYS A 100 -16.06 5.93 9.43
C LYS A 100 -15.93 5.45 10.88
N GLY A 101 -16.82 5.94 11.73
CA GLY A 101 -16.90 5.48 13.11
C GLY A 101 -15.63 5.71 13.93
N GLU A 102 -15.46 4.92 14.96
CA GLU A 102 -14.29 4.95 15.83
C GLU A 102 -13.19 4.05 15.28
N LEU A 103 -11.93 4.43 15.52
CA LEU A 103 -10.80 3.58 15.21
C LEU A 103 -10.78 2.35 16.11
N TRP A 104 -10.48 1.21 15.51
CA TRP A 104 -10.36 -0.03 16.28
C TRP A 104 -9.13 0.02 17.19
N THR A 105 -9.32 -0.40 18.44
CA THR A 105 -8.25 -0.63 19.40
C THR A 105 -8.52 -1.89 20.22
N PRO A 106 -7.48 -2.60 20.70
CA PRO A 106 -7.68 -3.69 21.65
C PRO A 106 -8.32 -3.18 22.94
N LEU A 107 -9.02 -4.07 23.65
CA LEU A 107 -9.67 -3.75 24.92
C LEU A 107 -8.67 -3.14 25.93
N GLY A 108 -9.02 -1.96 26.45
CA GLY A 108 -8.19 -1.25 27.43
C GLY A 108 -6.98 -0.52 26.83
N LYS A 109 -6.89 -0.42 25.51
CA LYS A 109 -5.90 0.39 24.80
C LYS A 109 -6.54 1.65 24.24
N HIS A 110 -5.73 2.61 23.84
CA HIS A 110 -6.17 3.91 23.36
C HIS A 110 -5.57 4.20 21.99
N VAL A 111 -6.28 5.02 21.22
CA VAL A 111 -5.76 5.62 20.00
C VAL A 111 -4.65 6.60 20.36
N THR A 112 -3.53 6.49 19.70
CA THR A 112 -2.46 7.49 19.72
C THR A 112 -2.81 8.56 18.68
N ARG A 113 -2.70 9.83 19.07
CA ARG A 113 -2.85 10.99 18.17
C ARG A 113 -1.54 11.75 18.13
N VAL A 114 -1.07 12.02 16.91
CA VAL A 114 0.15 12.79 16.66
C VAL A 114 -0.22 14.04 15.86
N GLU A 115 0.05 15.21 16.43
CA GLU A 115 -0.24 16.49 15.80
C GLU A 115 0.75 16.74 14.65
N CYS A 116 0.25 17.28 13.54
CA CYS A 116 0.99 17.59 12.32
C CYS A 116 1.04 19.10 12.06
N GLY A 117 -0.10 19.73 11.79
CA GLY A 117 -0.23 21.17 11.63
C GLY A 117 0.47 21.75 10.40
N PHE A 118 0.40 21.07 9.25
CA PHE A 118 0.98 21.57 8.00
C PHE A 118 0.03 21.46 6.81
N GLN A 119 0.20 22.37 5.83
CA GLN A 119 -0.56 22.32 4.57
C GLN A 119 -0.01 21.24 3.65
N VAL A 120 -0.91 20.49 3.04
CA VAL A 120 -0.57 19.43 2.09
C VAL A 120 -0.35 20.03 0.70
N ALA A 121 0.88 19.97 0.21
CA ALA A 121 1.23 20.41 -1.15
C ALA A 121 0.91 19.35 -2.20
N ASP A 122 1.17 18.07 -1.87
CA ASP A 122 0.90 16.93 -2.76
C ASP A 122 0.66 15.66 -1.95
N VAL A 123 0.07 14.66 -2.61
CA VAL A 123 -0.01 13.29 -2.12
C VAL A 123 0.62 12.37 -3.14
N LEU A 124 1.57 11.54 -2.70
CA LEU A 124 2.22 10.56 -3.54
C LEU A 124 1.75 9.16 -3.16
N VAL A 125 1.46 8.35 -4.17
CA VAL A 125 1.15 6.92 -3.99
C VAL A 125 2.30 6.12 -4.57
N VAL A 126 2.96 5.34 -3.72
CA VAL A 126 4.05 4.44 -4.12
C VAL A 126 3.43 3.11 -4.50
N VAL A 127 3.60 2.71 -5.75
CA VAL A 127 3.12 1.44 -6.29
C VAL A 127 4.32 0.58 -6.62
N ASP A 128 4.41 -0.57 -5.97
CA ASP A 128 5.44 -1.55 -6.21
C ASP A 128 4.91 -2.69 -7.08
N THR A 129 5.83 -3.33 -7.80
CA THR A 129 5.54 -4.47 -8.67
C THR A 129 6.56 -5.57 -8.46
N ALA A 130 6.09 -6.82 -8.45
CA ALA A 130 6.92 -8.01 -8.46
C ALA A 130 6.47 -8.94 -9.59
N LEU A 131 7.37 -9.24 -10.51
CA LEU A 131 7.15 -10.18 -11.60
C LEU A 131 7.90 -11.48 -11.32
N LEU A 132 7.17 -12.54 -10.98
CA LEU A 132 7.73 -13.88 -10.84
C LEU A 132 7.88 -14.53 -12.21
N SER A 133 9.03 -15.10 -12.49
CA SER A 133 9.30 -15.85 -13.70
C SER A 133 10.04 -17.16 -13.43
N LYS A 134 9.90 -18.11 -14.37
CA LYS A 134 10.69 -19.35 -14.42
C LYS A 134 11.42 -19.39 -15.75
N GLY A 135 12.73 -19.13 -15.73
CA GLY A 135 13.50 -18.87 -16.93
C GLY A 135 12.95 -17.63 -17.67
N SER A 136 12.61 -17.78 -18.95
CA SER A 136 12.01 -16.70 -19.76
C SER A 136 10.48 -16.60 -19.61
N ARG A 137 9.82 -17.51 -18.91
CA ARG A 137 8.36 -17.55 -18.78
C ARG A 137 7.91 -16.75 -17.57
N ARG A 138 7.07 -15.73 -17.81
CA ARG A 138 6.37 -14.97 -16.76
C ARG A 138 5.24 -15.82 -16.17
N LEU A 139 5.11 -15.80 -14.84
CA LEU A 139 4.12 -16.58 -14.10
C LEU A 139 3.11 -15.69 -13.38
N ILE A 140 3.59 -14.70 -12.62
CA ILE A 140 2.76 -13.81 -11.82
C ILE A 140 3.28 -12.38 -11.98
N ASP A 141 2.38 -11.44 -12.27
CA ASP A 141 2.62 -9.99 -12.21
C ASP A 141 1.77 -9.44 -11.07
N PHE A 142 2.40 -9.10 -9.96
CA PHE A 142 1.74 -8.55 -8.79
C PHE A 142 2.07 -7.07 -8.63
N LYS A 143 1.01 -6.23 -8.47
CA LYS A 143 1.11 -4.78 -8.28
C LYS A 143 0.30 -4.38 -7.07
N TRP A 144 0.91 -3.61 -6.17
CA TRP A 144 0.24 -3.16 -4.94
C TRP A 144 0.66 -1.75 -4.55
N VAL A 145 -0.16 -1.11 -3.70
CA VAL A 145 0.25 0.13 -3.04
C VAL A 145 1.18 -0.21 -1.89
N GLN A 146 2.39 0.31 -1.94
CA GLN A 146 3.38 0.17 -0.87
C GLN A 146 3.21 1.25 0.19
N ALA A 147 3.02 2.51 -0.23
CA ALA A 147 2.93 3.63 0.70
C ALA A 147 2.02 4.74 0.17
N VAL A 148 1.48 5.52 1.10
CA VAL A 148 0.92 6.85 0.86
C VAL A 148 1.82 7.87 1.54
N ILE A 149 2.25 8.90 0.81
CA ILE A 149 3.13 9.94 1.31
C ILE A 149 2.41 11.29 1.19
N ILE A 150 2.39 12.02 2.27
CA ILE A 150 1.88 13.39 2.33
C ILE A 150 3.08 14.33 2.25
N GLU A 151 3.13 15.15 1.20
CA GLU A 151 4.16 16.18 1.00
C GLU A 151 3.63 17.50 1.55
N SER A 152 4.40 18.14 2.44
CA SER A 152 4.09 19.45 2.97
C SER A 152 4.59 20.58 2.05
N GLU A 153 4.08 21.80 2.22
CA GLU A 153 4.50 22.96 1.40
C GLU A 153 5.98 23.31 1.54
N ASP A 154 6.61 22.95 2.65
CA ASP A 154 8.05 23.12 2.87
C ASP A 154 8.89 21.96 2.29
N GLY A 155 8.26 20.99 1.63
CA GLY A 155 8.89 19.86 0.97
C GLY A 155 9.17 18.66 1.89
N GLY A 156 8.79 18.74 3.17
CA GLY A 156 8.86 17.59 4.09
C GLY A 156 7.90 16.47 3.68
N LEU A 157 8.31 15.23 3.87
CA LEU A 157 7.52 14.05 3.55
C LEU A 157 7.10 13.32 4.84
N LEU A 158 5.81 12.96 4.94
CA LEU A 158 5.26 12.07 5.94
C LEU A 158 4.69 10.83 5.23
N ALA A 159 5.35 9.69 5.37
CA ALA A 159 4.97 8.45 4.72
C ALA A 159 4.26 7.52 5.69
N PHE A 160 3.19 6.88 5.20
CA PHE A 160 2.50 5.74 5.79
C PHE A 160 2.82 4.54 4.91
N ASP A 161 3.84 3.79 5.32
CA ASP A 161 4.47 2.74 4.53
C ASP A 161 4.11 1.36 5.12
N ARG A 162 3.81 0.39 4.28
CA ARG A 162 3.63 -0.98 4.74
C ARG A 162 4.96 -1.49 5.28
N ASP A 163 4.95 -1.99 6.51
CA ASP A 163 6.20 -2.40 7.16
C ASP A 163 6.76 -3.67 6.52
N ILE A 164 6.06 -4.77 6.60
CA ILE A 164 6.41 -6.01 5.89
C ILE A 164 5.22 -6.57 5.13
N TRP A 165 5.49 -7.49 4.21
CA TRP A 165 4.52 -8.08 3.31
C TRP A 165 3.30 -8.71 4.00
N SER A 166 3.54 -9.43 5.10
CA SER A 166 2.52 -10.19 5.83
C SER A 166 1.99 -9.49 7.06
N ASP A 167 2.43 -8.26 7.36
CA ASP A 167 2.02 -7.55 8.57
C ASP A 167 1.01 -6.46 8.29
N GLU A 168 0.05 -6.32 9.22
CA GLU A 168 -0.97 -5.27 9.19
C GLU A 168 -0.46 -3.93 9.75
N TYR A 169 0.86 -3.75 9.90
CA TYR A 169 1.44 -2.51 10.38
C TYR A 169 1.73 -1.52 9.27
N LEU A 170 1.54 -0.24 9.61
CA LEU A 170 2.00 0.90 8.83
C LEU A 170 3.12 1.58 9.60
N ALA A 171 4.32 1.58 9.05
CA ALA A 171 5.41 2.40 9.53
C ALA A 171 5.17 3.86 9.15
N VAL A 172 5.31 4.77 10.12
CA VAL A 172 5.16 6.21 9.89
C VAL A 172 6.54 6.85 9.87
N ASN A 173 6.98 7.26 8.70
CA ASN A 173 8.31 7.79 8.49
C ASN A 173 8.27 9.26 8.06
N ARG A 174 9.24 10.05 8.52
CA ARG A 174 9.46 11.43 8.09
C ARG A 174 10.78 11.54 7.36
N GLY A 175 10.86 12.37 6.32
CA GLY A 175 12.10 12.58 5.56
C GLY A 175 11.96 13.59 4.43
N GLU A 176 13.00 13.65 3.59
CA GLU A 176 13.11 14.62 2.50
C GLU A 176 13.04 13.95 1.11
N SER A 177 13.07 12.62 1.06
CA SER A 177 12.97 11.89 -0.21
C SER A 177 12.17 10.60 -0.06
N VAL A 178 11.51 10.16 -1.13
CA VAL A 178 10.73 8.91 -1.13
C VAL A 178 11.61 7.71 -0.78
N SER A 179 12.84 7.68 -1.26
CA SER A 179 13.77 6.56 -1.02
C SER A 179 14.23 6.44 0.44
N THR A 180 14.16 7.51 1.22
CA THR A 180 14.51 7.50 2.65
C THR A 180 13.30 7.35 3.56
N THR A 181 12.08 7.56 3.04
CA THR A 181 10.84 7.47 3.81
C THR A 181 10.06 6.19 3.56
N THR A 182 10.41 5.43 2.51
CA THR A 182 9.74 4.17 2.20
C THR A 182 10.71 3.00 2.20
N ARG A 183 10.23 1.85 2.68
CA ARG A 183 10.99 0.61 2.74
C ARG A 183 11.37 0.09 1.34
N ASP A 184 12.49 -0.60 1.27
CA ASP A 184 12.83 -1.45 0.14
C ASP A 184 12.15 -2.82 0.31
N PHE A 185 11.01 -3.00 -0.34
CA PHE A 185 10.20 -4.23 -0.28
C PHE A 185 10.88 -5.46 -0.90
N ARG A 186 11.94 -5.29 -1.69
CA ARG A 186 12.63 -6.41 -2.38
C ARG A 186 13.20 -7.43 -1.42
N ALA A 187 13.51 -7.02 -0.20
CA ALA A 187 14.02 -7.91 0.83
C ALA A 187 13.00 -8.98 1.28
N ASP A 188 11.70 -8.73 1.09
CA ASP A 188 10.63 -9.64 1.47
C ASP A 188 10.40 -10.78 0.46
N TRP A 189 11.01 -10.66 -0.73
CA TRP A 189 10.77 -11.56 -1.85
C TRP A 189 12.00 -12.38 -2.19
N VAL A 190 11.97 -13.65 -1.84
CA VAL A 190 13.05 -14.59 -2.16
C VAL A 190 12.51 -15.66 -3.12
N ALA A 191 13.25 -15.93 -4.19
CA ALA A 191 12.93 -17.03 -5.09
C ALA A 191 14.13 -17.94 -5.24
N GLU A 192 13.91 -19.24 -5.15
CA GLU A 192 14.95 -20.24 -5.42
C GLU A 192 14.97 -20.60 -6.92
N PRO A 193 16.16 -20.87 -7.49
CA PRO A 193 16.26 -21.32 -8.87
C PRO A 193 15.36 -22.55 -9.12
N PRO A 194 14.69 -22.66 -10.27
CA PRO A 194 14.81 -21.84 -11.48
C PRO A 194 13.91 -20.58 -11.52
N TYR A 195 13.31 -20.19 -10.40
CA TYR A 195 12.45 -19.01 -10.29
C TYR A 195 13.28 -17.75 -10.04
N GLY A 196 12.74 -16.61 -10.42
CA GLY A 196 13.35 -15.30 -10.17
C GLY A 196 12.30 -14.20 -10.17
N TYR A 197 12.57 -13.14 -9.39
CA TYR A 197 11.76 -11.92 -9.34
C TYR A 197 12.42 -10.77 -10.09
N ALA A 198 11.62 -10.03 -10.84
CA ALA A 198 11.96 -8.70 -11.30
C ALA A 198 11.05 -7.69 -10.60
N PHE A 199 11.64 -6.59 -10.13
CA PHE A 199 10.94 -5.60 -9.33
C PHE A 199 10.87 -4.26 -10.03
N GLY A 200 9.77 -3.52 -9.77
CA GLY A 200 9.59 -2.16 -10.21
C GLY A 200 8.92 -1.32 -9.12
N ARG A 201 9.20 -0.03 -9.12
CA ARG A 201 8.53 0.96 -8.29
C ARG A 201 8.08 2.12 -9.15
N ASN A 202 6.82 2.52 -9.01
CA ASN A 202 6.25 3.71 -9.63
C ASN A 202 5.74 4.65 -8.54
N ILE A 203 5.93 5.96 -8.74
CA ILE A 203 5.43 6.99 -7.83
C ILE A 203 4.42 7.83 -8.60
N LEU A 204 3.17 7.73 -8.17
CA LEU A 204 2.07 8.52 -8.71
C LEU A 204 1.90 9.78 -7.85
N ARG A 205 2.18 10.96 -8.43
CA ARG A 205 1.85 12.25 -7.82
C ARG A 205 0.40 12.60 -8.11
N LEU A 206 -0.35 13.02 -7.08
CA LEU A 206 -1.77 13.32 -7.21
C LEU A 206 -2.05 14.82 -7.37
N THR A 207 -1.01 15.63 -7.54
CA THR A 207 -1.15 17.07 -7.86
C THR A 207 -2.29 17.28 -8.85
N ASN A 208 -3.14 18.25 -8.57
CA ASN A 208 -4.13 18.69 -9.54
C ASN A 208 -3.39 19.09 -10.82
N PRO A 209 -3.71 18.50 -11.98
CA PRO A 209 -3.20 19.06 -13.21
C PRO A 209 -3.65 20.52 -13.20
N ALA A 210 -2.68 21.44 -13.30
CA ALA A 210 -2.93 22.86 -13.29
C ALA A 210 -4.12 23.19 -14.20
N VAL A 211 -5.16 23.82 -13.64
CA VAL A 211 -6.31 24.35 -14.36
C VAL A 211 -5.87 25.38 -15.37
#